data_af8e72aa9a39c2e1665604db17d4362b
#
_entry.id   af8e72aa9a39c2e1665604db17d4362b
#
_cell.length_a   1.000
_cell.length_b   1.000
_cell.length_c   1.000
_cell.angle_alpha   90.00
_cell.angle_beta   90.00
_cell.angle_gamma   90.00
#
_symmetry.space_group_name_H-M   'P 1'
#
loop_
_entity.id
_entity.type
_entity.pdbx_description
1 polymer ?
#
loop_
_entity_poly.entity_id
_entity_poly.type
_entity_poly.pdbx_seq_one_letter_code
_entity_poly.pdbx_strand_id
1 'polypeptide(L)'
;MNKSQIIIGTASWGSRINFKESMQVSASLLELGINHFDTAPLYGSGYSHYVLNKIGKQNNILIDTKYGQNTHLNWRELFKRFYRFINFKTFKYSFKHIRFNKYVRLKKDFWDIQKLNNAYNLFSDELDKCKISTFYLHSPPKYILDYKYLQNFSKFCSTKNVVPGICDPDQENLDLLIEKFPNIKLQMPIEFFWKNREKILKSSNKIDIFRIFRKIINDRKNNQHNLQKFWHEFLNIIETNSKYKLVLGINSKNSIKKLRKIIENTNNLFNM
;
A
#
# COMPACT_ATOMS: atom_id res chain seq x y z
N MET A 1 11.95 1.23 -16.45
CA MET A 1 10.58 1.35 -15.83
C MET A 1 10.23 2.81 -15.57
N ASN A 2 8.99 3.22 -15.87
CA ASN A 2 8.54 4.59 -15.65
C ASN A 2 8.32 4.87 -14.15
N LYS A 3 8.82 6.02 -13.64
CA LYS A 3 8.65 6.45 -12.24
C LYS A 3 7.18 6.56 -11.82
N SER A 4 6.28 6.91 -12.74
CA SER A 4 4.83 6.98 -12.48
C SER A 4 4.18 5.62 -12.17
N GLN A 5 4.88 4.51 -12.45
CA GLN A 5 4.46 3.15 -12.14
C GLN A 5 4.98 2.67 -10.77
N ILE A 6 5.68 3.54 -10.03
CA ILE A 6 6.22 3.21 -8.72
C ILE A 6 5.40 3.92 -7.63
N ILE A 7 4.95 3.14 -6.65
CA ILE A 7 4.32 3.60 -5.42
C ILE A 7 5.20 3.15 -4.25
N ILE A 8 5.45 4.00 -3.28
CA ILE A 8 6.25 3.67 -2.11
C ILE A 8 5.37 3.22 -0.96
N GLY A 9 5.52 1.95 -0.57
CA GLY A 9 4.85 1.38 0.60
C GLY A 9 5.52 1.83 1.91
N THR A 10 4.75 2.45 2.80
CA THR A 10 5.23 3.02 4.07
C THR A 10 5.03 2.12 5.29
N ALA A 11 4.70 0.84 5.11
CA ALA A 11 4.39 -0.08 6.21
C ALA A 11 5.54 -0.27 7.24
N SER A 12 6.78 0.04 6.85
CA SER A 12 7.95 0.01 7.73
C SER A 12 8.19 1.30 8.52
N TRP A 13 7.52 2.40 8.14
CA TRP A 13 7.71 3.70 8.76
C TRP A 13 7.07 3.76 10.14
N GLY A 14 7.85 4.15 11.15
CA GLY A 14 7.43 4.13 12.56
C GLY A 14 7.40 2.75 13.21
N SER A 15 7.75 1.67 12.46
CA SER A 15 7.89 0.31 13.01
C SER A 15 9.31 -0.24 12.89
N ARG A 16 9.96 -0.09 11.75
CA ARG A 16 11.33 -0.54 11.47
C ARG A 16 12.32 0.60 11.31
N ILE A 17 11.86 1.75 10.84
CA ILE A 17 12.66 2.97 10.70
C ILE A 17 12.01 4.10 11.52
N ASN A 18 12.85 4.94 12.11
CA ASN A 18 12.43 6.07 12.93
C ASN A 18 12.10 7.32 12.08
N PHE A 19 11.74 8.44 12.75
CA PHE A 19 11.36 9.69 12.07
C PHE A 19 12.47 10.23 11.18
N LYS A 20 13.68 10.36 11.72
CA LYS A 20 14.82 10.90 10.99
C LYS A 20 15.14 10.06 9.75
N GLU A 21 15.12 8.75 9.89
CA GLU A 21 15.32 7.81 8.79
C GLU A 21 14.20 7.92 7.74
N SER A 22 12.93 8.00 8.19
CA SER A 22 11.78 8.14 7.29
C SER A 22 11.85 9.45 6.50
N MET A 23 12.23 10.56 7.16
CA MET A 23 12.41 11.86 6.49
C MET A 23 13.56 11.83 5.48
N GLN A 24 14.69 11.20 5.81
CA GLN A 24 15.82 11.05 4.86
C GLN A 24 15.44 10.18 3.66
N VAL A 25 14.73 9.07 3.89
CA VAL A 25 14.23 8.20 2.83
C VAL A 25 13.26 8.95 1.93
N SER A 26 12.31 9.69 2.51
CA SER A 26 11.33 10.44 1.71
C SER A 26 11.97 11.56 0.89
N ALA A 27 12.92 12.30 1.46
CA ALA A 27 13.66 13.33 0.70
C ALA A 27 14.35 12.73 -0.53
N SER A 28 15.08 11.62 -0.35
CA SER A 28 15.75 10.95 -1.47
C SER A 28 14.79 10.38 -2.52
N LEU A 29 13.57 9.99 -2.13
CA LEU A 29 12.54 9.54 -3.07
C LEU A 29 11.97 10.70 -3.88
N LEU A 30 11.73 11.84 -3.23
CA LEU A 30 11.27 13.06 -3.90
C LEU A 30 12.32 13.62 -4.87
N GLU A 31 13.61 13.60 -4.50
CA GLU A 31 14.72 13.92 -5.42
C GLU A 31 14.75 13.03 -6.66
N LEU A 32 14.32 11.76 -6.53
CA LEU A 32 14.13 10.86 -7.66
C LEU A 32 12.86 11.14 -8.49
N GLY A 33 12.03 12.10 -8.07
CA GLY A 33 10.74 12.41 -8.69
C GLY A 33 9.63 11.41 -8.37
N ILE A 34 9.76 10.65 -7.26
CA ILE A 34 8.74 9.70 -6.79
C ILE A 34 7.98 10.37 -5.64
N ASN A 35 6.70 10.67 -5.90
CA ASN A 35 5.81 11.38 -4.97
C ASN A 35 4.51 10.64 -4.67
N HIS A 36 4.39 9.36 -5.05
CA HIS A 36 3.21 8.53 -4.79
C HIS A 36 3.50 7.51 -3.68
N PHE A 37 2.70 7.52 -2.61
CA PHE A 37 2.91 6.71 -1.42
C PHE A 37 1.67 5.89 -1.09
N ASP A 38 1.90 4.63 -0.71
CA ASP A 38 0.90 3.72 -0.17
C ASP A 38 1.03 3.65 1.35
N THR A 39 -0.05 3.92 2.05
CA THR A 39 -0.09 3.99 3.51
C THR A 39 -1.35 3.34 4.09
N ALA A 40 -1.43 3.26 5.40
CA ALA A 40 -2.62 2.92 6.16
C ALA A 40 -2.51 3.50 7.58
N PRO A 41 -3.63 3.79 8.26
CA PRO A 41 -3.63 4.26 9.65
C PRO A 41 -2.92 3.30 10.61
N LEU A 42 -2.91 2.00 10.26
CA LEU A 42 -2.23 0.96 11.03
C LEU A 42 -0.69 1.06 10.94
N TYR A 43 -0.13 1.64 9.87
CA TYR A 43 1.31 1.66 9.62
C TYR A 43 2.01 2.55 10.65
N GLY A 44 2.86 1.90 11.46
CA GLY A 44 3.50 2.56 12.60
C GLY A 44 2.50 3.19 13.60
N SER A 45 1.24 2.67 13.67
CA SER A 45 0.17 3.24 14.50
C SER A 45 -0.12 4.71 14.18
N GLY A 46 -0.28 5.02 12.87
CA GLY A 46 -0.53 6.37 12.35
C GLY A 46 0.72 7.22 12.12
N TYR A 47 1.88 6.68 12.46
CA TYR A 47 3.15 7.39 12.29
C TYR A 47 3.49 7.67 10.83
N SER A 48 3.15 6.76 9.92
CA SER A 48 3.33 6.95 8.49
C SER A 48 2.54 8.15 7.96
N HIS A 49 1.28 8.35 8.40
CA HIS A 49 0.49 9.55 8.05
C HIS A 49 1.17 10.83 8.54
N TYR A 50 1.69 10.85 9.77
CA TYR A 50 2.40 12.01 10.32
C TYR A 50 3.64 12.37 9.47
N VAL A 51 4.46 11.39 9.09
CA VAL A 51 5.64 11.63 8.23
C VAL A 51 5.22 12.16 6.87
N LEU A 52 4.22 11.52 6.23
CA LEU A 52 3.71 11.93 4.93
C LEU A 52 3.17 13.36 4.95
N ASN A 53 2.42 13.72 5.98
CA ASN A 53 1.90 15.09 6.13
C ASN A 53 3.03 16.13 6.30
N LYS A 54 4.11 15.76 6.99
CA LYS A 54 5.29 16.66 7.12
C LYS A 54 5.97 16.91 5.79
N ILE A 55 6.17 15.89 4.96
CA ILE A 55 6.78 16.05 3.64
C ILE A 55 5.81 16.66 2.62
N GLY A 56 4.50 16.50 2.81
CA GLY A 56 3.45 17.06 1.95
C GLY A 56 3.45 18.58 1.90
N LYS A 57 3.91 19.26 2.95
CA LYS A 57 3.92 20.73 3.04
C LYS A 57 4.65 21.45 1.89
N GLN A 58 5.65 20.81 1.30
CA GLN A 58 6.51 21.40 0.28
C GLN A 58 6.47 20.64 -1.05
N ASN A 59 5.68 19.56 -1.12
CA ASN A 59 5.70 18.63 -2.25
C ASN A 59 4.28 18.24 -2.65
N ASN A 60 4.06 18.01 -3.93
CA ASN A 60 2.79 17.50 -4.42
C ASN A 60 2.72 15.98 -4.21
N ILE A 61 2.35 15.55 -3.00
CA ILE A 61 2.31 14.17 -2.56
C ILE A 61 0.97 13.53 -2.89
N LEU A 62 0.99 12.40 -3.57
CA LEU A 62 -0.16 11.53 -3.83
C LEU A 62 -0.19 10.38 -2.82
N ILE A 63 -1.33 10.14 -2.22
CA ILE A 63 -1.50 9.12 -1.18
C ILE A 63 -2.58 8.11 -1.58
N ASP A 64 -2.22 6.85 -1.50
CA ASP A 64 -3.17 5.75 -1.44
C ASP A 64 -3.28 5.31 0.02
N THR A 65 -4.46 5.47 0.64
CA THR A 65 -4.71 5.09 2.05
C THR A 65 -5.79 4.03 2.16
N LYS A 66 -5.91 3.40 3.33
CA LYS A 66 -6.71 2.19 3.51
C LYS A 66 -7.59 2.23 4.75
N TYR A 67 -8.80 1.68 4.64
CA TYR A 67 -9.72 1.46 5.75
C TYR A 67 -10.01 -0.04 5.90
N GLY A 68 -10.08 -0.55 7.14
CA GLY A 68 -10.58 -1.90 7.39
C GLY A 68 -9.76 -2.77 8.33
N GLN A 69 -8.45 -2.59 8.46
CA GLN A 69 -7.65 -3.31 9.45
C GLN A 69 -7.42 -2.45 10.68
N ASN A 70 -8.00 -2.88 11.83
CA ASN A 70 -7.75 -2.36 13.19
C ASN A 70 -7.55 -0.84 13.30
N THR A 71 -8.51 -0.08 12.82
CA THR A 71 -8.57 1.38 13.03
C THR A 71 -9.19 1.78 14.36
N HIS A 72 -9.46 0.81 15.25
CA HIS A 72 -9.89 1.13 16.60
C HIS A 72 -8.77 1.89 17.32
N LEU A 73 -8.91 3.21 17.34
CA LEU A 73 -8.20 4.12 18.23
C LEU A 73 -8.56 3.80 19.68
N ASN A 74 -7.99 2.72 20.20
CA ASN A 74 -8.05 2.45 21.61
C ASN A 74 -7.16 3.49 22.32
N TRP A 75 -7.56 3.99 23.48
CA TRP A 75 -6.75 4.89 24.31
C TRP A 75 -5.31 4.40 24.48
N ARG A 76 -5.09 3.08 24.48
CA ARG A 76 -3.77 2.46 24.49
C ARG A 76 -2.95 2.78 23.22
N GLU A 77 -3.57 2.92 22.06
CA GLU A 77 -2.87 3.28 20.81
C GLU A 77 -2.59 4.79 20.75
N LEU A 78 -3.48 5.62 21.27
CA LEU A 78 -3.22 7.06 21.50
C LEU A 78 -2.07 7.27 22.47
N PHE A 79 -2.03 6.53 23.58
CA PHE A 79 -0.92 6.56 24.54
C PHE A 79 0.39 6.07 23.92
N LYS A 80 0.36 5.03 23.10
CA LYS A 80 1.53 4.56 22.35
C LYS A 80 2.00 5.58 21.32
N ARG A 81 1.08 6.30 20.65
CA ARG A 81 1.42 7.42 19.74
C ARG A 81 2.12 8.52 20.52
N PHE A 82 1.57 8.93 21.65
CA PHE A 82 2.13 9.96 22.53
C PHE A 82 3.47 9.55 23.14
N TYR A 83 3.60 8.33 23.62
CA TYR A 83 4.83 7.80 24.21
C TYR A 83 5.96 7.63 23.16
N ARG A 84 5.64 7.27 21.95
CA ARG A 84 6.60 7.23 20.81
C ARG A 84 7.09 8.62 20.45
N PHE A 85 6.25 9.62 20.55
CA PHE A 85 6.62 11.00 20.30
C PHE A 85 7.68 11.52 21.31
N ILE A 86 7.61 11.07 22.56
CA ILE A 86 8.47 11.52 23.65
C ILE A 86 9.77 10.70 23.76
N ASN A 87 9.76 9.40 23.51
CA ASN A 87 10.88 8.48 23.84
C ASN A 87 11.50 7.78 22.62
N PHE A 88 11.97 8.54 21.66
CA PHE A 88 12.49 8.00 20.39
C PHE A 88 13.77 7.16 20.48
N LYS A 89 14.57 7.28 21.55
CA LYS A 89 15.88 6.60 21.66
C LYS A 89 15.82 5.17 22.18
N THR A 90 14.79 4.80 22.95
CA THR A 90 14.73 3.50 23.64
C THR A 90 13.89 2.43 22.93
N PHE A 91 13.16 2.78 21.89
CA PHE A 91 12.12 1.92 21.31
C PHE A 91 12.61 0.88 20.29
N LYS A 92 13.89 0.84 19.98
CA LYS A 92 14.48 -0.09 18.99
C LYS A 92 14.35 -1.58 19.37
N TYR A 93 14.07 -1.90 20.65
CA TYR A 93 14.16 -3.27 21.19
C TYR A 93 12.87 -3.96 21.58
N SER A 94 11.75 -3.25 21.76
CA SER A 94 10.56 -3.84 22.41
C SER A 94 9.51 -4.45 21.46
N PHE A 95 9.62 -4.27 20.13
CA PHE A 95 8.58 -4.73 19.19
C PHE A 95 8.83 -6.08 18.53
N LYS A 96 9.89 -6.81 18.88
CA LYS A 96 10.19 -8.13 18.29
C LYS A 96 9.14 -9.21 18.61
N HIS A 97 8.26 -8.99 19.58
CA HIS A 97 7.36 -10.03 20.11
C HIS A 97 5.86 -9.69 20.18
N ILE A 98 5.40 -8.55 19.66
CA ILE A 98 3.96 -8.37 19.53
C ILE A 98 3.55 -8.99 18.18
N ARG A 99 3.33 -10.31 18.21
CA ARG A 99 2.53 -10.99 17.19
C ARG A 99 1.11 -10.46 17.34
N PHE A 100 0.70 -9.56 16.45
CA PHE A 100 -0.71 -9.22 16.25
C PHE A 100 -1.41 -10.41 15.56
N ASN A 101 -1.50 -11.54 16.26
CA ASN A 101 -2.25 -12.71 15.87
C ASN A 101 -3.64 -12.68 16.52
N LYS A 102 -4.44 -11.67 16.20
CA LYS A 102 -5.90 -11.78 16.24
C LYS A 102 -6.44 -10.80 15.19
N TYR A 103 -6.71 -11.28 14.01
CA TYR A 103 -7.72 -10.68 13.15
C TYR A 103 -9.02 -10.65 13.98
N VAL A 104 -9.29 -9.53 14.61
CA VAL A 104 -10.62 -9.30 15.17
C VAL A 104 -11.52 -9.30 13.95
N ARG A 105 -12.40 -10.31 13.82
CA ARG A 105 -13.47 -10.31 12.82
C ARG A 105 -14.26 -9.03 13.06
N LEU A 106 -14.01 -8.04 12.23
CA LEU A 106 -14.71 -6.78 12.31
C LEU A 106 -16.18 -7.07 12.06
N LYS A 107 -17.04 -6.60 12.95
CA LYS A 107 -18.49 -6.76 12.81
C LYS A 107 -18.94 -6.12 11.50
N LYS A 108 -20.06 -6.60 10.93
CA LYS A 108 -20.61 -6.10 9.65
C LYS A 108 -20.82 -4.59 9.66
N ASP A 109 -21.27 -4.04 10.77
CA ASP A 109 -21.48 -2.60 10.99
C ASP A 109 -20.21 -1.74 10.96
N PHE A 110 -19.01 -2.35 11.06
CA PHE A 110 -17.73 -1.65 10.86
C PHE A 110 -17.59 -1.13 9.42
N TRP A 111 -18.14 -1.84 8.45
CA TRP A 111 -18.05 -1.51 7.02
C TRP A 111 -19.18 -0.59 6.53
N ASP A 112 -19.98 -0.07 7.45
CA ASP A 112 -21.03 0.89 7.12
C ASP A 112 -20.45 2.14 6.44
N ILE A 113 -21.17 2.66 5.42
CA ILE A 113 -20.71 3.82 4.62
C ILE A 113 -20.53 5.08 5.48
N GLN A 114 -21.35 5.26 6.53
CA GLN A 114 -21.19 6.39 7.44
C GLN A 114 -19.87 6.28 8.23
N LYS A 115 -19.48 5.08 8.66
CA LYS A 115 -18.19 4.85 9.34
C LYS A 115 -17.02 5.03 8.40
N LEU A 116 -17.15 4.61 7.14
CA LEU A 116 -16.17 4.92 6.11
C LEU A 116 -16.01 6.42 5.91
N ASN A 117 -17.11 7.17 5.86
CA ASN A 117 -17.06 8.63 5.71
C ASN A 117 -16.36 9.30 6.90
N ASN A 118 -16.64 8.88 8.12
CA ASN A 118 -15.98 9.42 9.31
C ASN A 118 -14.47 9.11 9.29
N ALA A 119 -14.11 7.88 8.91
CA ALA A 119 -12.71 7.49 8.78
C ALA A 119 -11.98 8.26 7.66
N TYR A 120 -12.64 8.45 6.52
CA TYR A 120 -12.08 9.24 5.42
C TYR A 120 -11.80 10.68 5.84
N ASN A 121 -12.76 11.33 6.52
CA ASN A 121 -12.59 12.70 7.00
C ASN A 121 -11.40 12.78 7.98
N LEU A 122 -11.31 11.85 8.94
CA LEU A 122 -10.14 11.78 9.84
C LEU A 122 -8.81 11.64 9.09
N PHE A 123 -8.75 10.78 8.07
CA PHE A 123 -7.52 10.60 7.28
C PHE A 123 -7.20 11.81 6.42
N SER A 124 -8.24 12.49 5.90
CA SER A 124 -8.08 13.75 5.16
C SER A 124 -7.50 14.84 6.05
N ASP A 125 -7.95 14.93 7.31
CA ASP A 125 -7.41 15.88 8.29
C ASP A 125 -5.96 15.52 8.69
N GLU A 126 -5.67 14.23 8.91
CA GLU A 126 -4.31 13.76 9.20
C GLU A 126 -3.32 13.99 8.04
N LEU A 127 -3.81 14.03 6.81
CA LEU A 127 -3.06 14.17 5.56
C LEU A 127 -3.36 15.49 4.82
N ASP A 128 -3.72 16.56 5.56
CA ASP A 128 -4.21 17.84 5.01
C ASP A 128 -3.24 18.50 4.02
N LYS A 129 -1.95 18.14 4.04
CA LYS A 129 -0.89 18.62 3.13
C LYS A 129 -0.65 17.69 1.94
N CYS A 130 -1.43 16.63 1.81
CA CYS A 130 -1.28 15.63 0.76
C CYS A 130 -2.59 15.51 -0.03
N LYS A 131 -2.53 14.93 -1.23
CA LYS A 131 -3.70 14.57 -2.02
C LYS A 131 -3.99 13.08 -1.88
N ILE A 132 -5.12 12.71 -1.29
CA ILE A 132 -5.57 11.32 -1.31
C ILE A 132 -5.99 10.99 -2.75
N SER A 133 -5.32 10.02 -3.36
CA SER A 133 -5.55 9.56 -4.72
C SER A 133 -6.50 8.36 -4.75
N THR A 134 -6.25 7.37 -3.87
CA THR A 134 -7.06 6.16 -3.78
C THR A 134 -7.44 5.88 -2.32
N PHE A 135 -8.69 5.49 -2.12
CA PHE A 135 -9.19 5.03 -0.82
C PHE A 135 -9.53 3.55 -0.91
N TYR A 136 -8.73 2.71 -0.24
CA TYR A 136 -8.88 1.26 -0.28
C TYR A 136 -9.71 0.72 0.88
N LEU A 137 -10.55 -0.29 0.60
CA LEU A 137 -10.96 -1.25 1.61
C LEU A 137 -9.83 -2.26 1.82
N HIS A 138 -9.32 -2.38 3.04
CA HIS A 138 -8.12 -3.15 3.38
C HIS A 138 -8.49 -4.56 3.84
N SER A 139 -8.31 -5.55 2.98
CA SER A 139 -8.68 -6.96 3.22
C SER A 139 -10.14 -7.09 3.72
N PRO A 140 -11.11 -6.54 2.98
CA PRO A 140 -12.52 -6.60 3.38
C PRO A 140 -12.98 -8.06 3.42
N PRO A 141 -13.81 -8.44 4.41
CA PRO A 141 -14.34 -9.80 4.45
C PRO A 141 -15.30 -10.03 3.29
N LYS A 142 -15.33 -11.25 2.77
CA LYS A 142 -16.11 -11.67 1.61
C LYS A 142 -17.57 -11.22 1.64
N TYR A 143 -18.23 -11.36 2.80
CA TYR A 143 -19.66 -11.04 2.96
C TYR A 143 -20.01 -9.54 2.84
N ILE A 144 -19.00 -8.67 2.72
CA ILE A 144 -19.16 -7.22 2.51
C ILE A 144 -19.17 -6.88 1.03
N LEU A 145 -18.42 -7.62 0.21
CA LEU A 145 -18.20 -7.29 -1.19
C LEU A 145 -19.37 -7.75 -2.08
N ASP A 146 -20.61 -7.43 -1.70
CA ASP A 146 -21.73 -7.60 -2.59
C ASP A 146 -21.87 -6.42 -3.59
N TYR A 147 -22.64 -6.60 -4.63
CA TYR A 147 -22.82 -5.64 -5.71
C TYR A 147 -23.32 -4.27 -5.19
N LYS A 148 -24.30 -4.27 -4.30
CA LYS A 148 -24.91 -3.06 -3.75
C LYS A 148 -23.92 -2.27 -2.90
N TYR A 149 -23.14 -2.97 -2.08
CA TYR A 149 -22.11 -2.35 -1.25
C TYR A 149 -21.03 -1.69 -2.10
N LEU A 150 -20.51 -2.43 -3.11
CA LEU A 150 -19.48 -1.92 -4.02
C LEU A 150 -19.96 -0.70 -4.82
N GLN A 151 -21.23 -0.69 -5.24
CA GLN A 151 -21.85 0.47 -5.87
C GLN A 151 -21.87 1.69 -4.94
N ASN A 152 -22.32 1.50 -3.68
CA ASN A 152 -22.38 2.57 -2.69
C ASN A 152 -20.96 3.06 -2.32
N PHE A 153 -20.00 2.16 -2.19
CA PHE A 153 -18.60 2.52 -1.95
C PHE A 153 -18.01 3.32 -3.11
N SER A 154 -18.25 2.90 -4.34
CA SER A 154 -17.81 3.65 -5.53
C SER A 154 -18.44 5.05 -5.59
N LYS A 155 -19.74 5.16 -5.32
CA LYS A 155 -20.45 6.45 -5.23
C LYS A 155 -19.87 7.33 -4.13
N PHE A 156 -19.63 6.77 -2.94
CA PHE A 156 -18.98 7.49 -1.84
C PHE A 156 -17.60 8.04 -2.26
N CYS A 157 -16.74 7.22 -2.84
CA CYS A 157 -15.42 7.67 -3.31
C CYS A 157 -15.51 8.77 -4.37
N SER A 158 -16.48 8.69 -5.27
CA SER A 158 -16.75 9.73 -6.28
C SER A 158 -17.10 11.07 -5.63
N THR A 159 -17.93 11.11 -4.55
CA THR A 159 -18.25 12.37 -3.83
C THR A 159 -17.03 12.99 -3.15
N LYS A 160 -15.99 12.20 -2.87
CA LYS A 160 -14.73 12.64 -2.28
C LYS A 160 -13.62 12.91 -3.32
N ASN A 161 -13.92 12.73 -4.60
CA ASN A 161 -12.96 12.85 -5.71
C ASN A 161 -11.72 11.97 -5.53
N VAL A 162 -11.92 10.73 -5.09
CA VAL A 162 -10.88 9.71 -4.91
C VAL A 162 -11.24 8.43 -5.65
N VAL A 163 -10.23 7.67 -6.08
CA VAL A 163 -10.43 6.38 -6.72
C VAL A 163 -10.83 5.34 -5.68
N PRO A 164 -11.93 4.58 -5.87
CA PRO A 164 -12.26 3.45 -5.00
C PRO A 164 -11.25 2.33 -5.22
N GLY A 165 -10.83 1.65 -4.13
CA GLY A 165 -9.89 0.54 -4.21
C GLY A 165 -10.24 -0.62 -3.30
N ILE A 166 -9.81 -1.84 -3.69
CA ILE A 166 -9.87 -3.06 -2.87
C ILE A 166 -8.44 -3.60 -2.74
N CYS A 167 -7.98 -3.74 -1.50
CA CYS A 167 -6.68 -4.32 -1.18
C CYS A 167 -6.85 -5.74 -0.65
N ASP A 168 -6.07 -6.69 -1.17
CA ASP A 168 -6.16 -8.13 -0.89
C ASP A 168 -7.55 -8.72 -1.21
N PRO A 169 -8.05 -8.61 -2.46
CA PRO A 169 -9.28 -9.31 -2.85
C PRO A 169 -9.07 -10.83 -2.73
N ASP A 170 -10.10 -11.53 -2.30
CA ASP A 170 -10.09 -12.99 -2.38
C ASP A 170 -10.40 -13.50 -3.80
N GLN A 171 -10.24 -14.82 -4.00
CA GLN A 171 -10.40 -15.43 -5.32
C GLN A 171 -11.86 -15.32 -5.83
N GLU A 172 -12.84 -15.42 -4.95
CA GLU A 172 -14.26 -15.44 -5.32
C GLU A 172 -14.74 -14.03 -5.70
N ASN A 173 -14.22 -13.00 -5.03
CA ASN A 173 -14.59 -11.62 -5.35
C ASN A 173 -13.83 -11.05 -6.56
N LEU A 174 -12.71 -11.66 -6.96
CA LEU A 174 -11.93 -11.16 -8.08
C LEU A 174 -12.75 -11.11 -9.37
N ASP A 175 -13.54 -12.13 -9.66
CA ASP A 175 -14.35 -12.21 -10.89
C ASP A 175 -15.44 -11.12 -10.89
N LEU A 176 -16.14 -10.94 -9.77
CA LEU A 176 -17.11 -9.85 -9.61
C LEU A 176 -16.47 -8.47 -9.82
N LEU A 177 -15.29 -8.25 -9.23
CA LEU A 177 -14.59 -6.97 -9.34
C LEU A 177 -14.14 -6.68 -10.77
N ILE A 178 -13.60 -7.68 -11.45
CA ILE A 178 -13.11 -7.54 -12.83
C ILE A 178 -14.27 -7.30 -13.81
N GLU A 179 -15.35 -8.05 -13.67
CA GLU A 179 -16.46 -8.01 -14.63
C GLU A 179 -17.40 -6.82 -14.43
N LYS A 180 -17.71 -6.48 -13.19
CA LYS A 180 -18.79 -5.52 -12.86
C LYS A 180 -18.27 -4.18 -12.35
N PHE A 181 -17.01 -4.09 -11.89
CA PHE A 181 -16.46 -2.89 -11.28
C PHE A 181 -15.09 -2.50 -11.87
N PRO A 182 -15.00 -2.21 -13.18
CA PRO A 182 -13.75 -1.88 -13.85
C PRO A 182 -13.06 -0.63 -13.30
N ASN A 183 -13.83 0.27 -12.67
CA ASN A 183 -13.32 1.51 -12.09
C ASN A 183 -12.73 1.33 -10.68
N ILE A 184 -12.94 0.18 -10.03
CA ILE A 184 -12.32 -0.12 -8.75
C ILE A 184 -10.88 -0.55 -8.97
N LYS A 185 -9.96 0.15 -8.34
CA LYS A 185 -8.54 -0.17 -8.36
C LYS A 185 -8.27 -1.37 -7.44
N LEU A 186 -7.47 -2.31 -7.89
CA LEU A 186 -7.13 -3.50 -7.11
C LEU A 186 -5.68 -3.40 -6.62
N GLN A 187 -5.44 -3.82 -5.37
CA GLN A 187 -4.10 -3.94 -4.82
C GLN A 187 -3.90 -5.35 -4.31
N MET A 188 -2.88 -6.07 -4.81
CA MET A 188 -2.70 -7.48 -4.52
C MET A 188 -1.24 -7.90 -4.47
N PRO A 189 -0.89 -8.99 -3.73
CA PRO A 189 0.45 -9.53 -3.75
C PRO A 189 0.80 -10.13 -5.11
N ILE A 190 2.09 -10.10 -5.47
CA ILE A 190 2.58 -10.60 -6.77
C ILE A 190 2.20 -12.06 -7.02
N GLU A 191 2.16 -12.88 -5.98
CA GLU A 191 1.78 -14.28 -6.08
C GLU A 191 0.32 -14.46 -6.54
N PHE A 192 -0.58 -13.63 -5.99
CA PHE A 192 -1.99 -13.65 -6.37
C PHE A 192 -2.20 -13.08 -7.78
N PHE A 193 -1.51 -11.97 -8.12
CA PHE A 193 -1.49 -11.41 -9.47
C PHE A 193 -1.06 -12.46 -10.49
N TRP A 194 0.05 -13.15 -10.24
CA TRP A 194 0.61 -14.12 -11.18
C TRP A 194 -0.31 -15.33 -11.38
N LYS A 195 -0.91 -15.84 -10.30
CA LYS A 195 -1.88 -16.94 -10.37
C LYS A 195 -3.09 -16.59 -11.24
N ASN A 196 -3.53 -15.33 -11.22
CA ASN A 196 -4.73 -14.86 -11.92
C ASN A 196 -4.42 -14.00 -13.15
N ARG A 197 -3.15 -13.97 -13.63
CA ARG A 197 -2.69 -13.02 -14.63
C ARG A 197 -3.51 -13.00 -15.92
N GLU A 198 -3.96 -14.14 -16.40
CA GLU A 198 -4.73 -14.24 -17.66
C GLU A 198 -6.06 -13.49 -17.58
N LYS A 199 -6.76 -13.58 -16.46
CA LYS A 199 -7.98 -12.82 -16.21
C LYS A 199 -7.69 -11.33 -16.01
N ILE A 200 -6.67 -11.02 -15.21
CA ILE A 200 -6.29 -9.66 -14.88
C ILE A 200 -5.80 -8.89 -16.11
N LEU A 201 -5.06 -9.54 -17.00
CA LEU A 201 -4.57 -8.91 -18.24
C LEU A 201 -5.72 -8.49 -19.16
N LYS A 202 -6.82 -9.23 -19.16
CA LYS A 202 -8.04 -8.94 -19.94
C LYS A 202 -8.93 -7.87 -19.29
N SER A 203 -8.75 -7.59 -17.99
CA SER A 203 -9.56 -6.61 -17.26
C SER A 203 -9.10 -5.18 -17.57
N SER A 204 -9.98 -4.21 -17.35
CA SER A 204 -9.65 -2.77 -17.44
C SER A 204 -9.27 -2.15 -16.08
N ASN A 205 -9.32 -2.91 -14.99
CA ASN A 205 -8.97 -2.41 -13.66
C ASN A 205 -7.51 -1.95 -13.58
N LYS A 206 -7.27 -0.86 -12.87
CA LYS A 206 -5.91 -0.45 -12.46
C LYS A 206 -5.43 -1.36 -11.33
N ILE A 207 -4.20 -1.85 -11.40
CA ILE A 207 -3.68 -2.84 -10.46
C ILE A 207 -2.39 -2.35 -9.82
N ASP A 208 -2.35 -2.34 -8.50
CA ASP A 208 -1.13 -2.13 -7.71
C ASP A 208 -0.61 -3.47 -7.18
N ILE A 209 0.65 -3.78 -7.44
CA ILE A 209 1.24 -5.08 -7.11
C ILE A 209 2.29 -4.89 -6.01
N PHE A 210 2.16 -5.63 -4.91
CA PHE A 210 3.07 -5.54 -3.76
C PHE A 210 3.78 -6.86 -3.44
N ARG A 211 4.65 -6.87 -2.39
CA ARG A 211 5.52 -7.98 -1.98
C ARG A 211 6.62 -8.35 -2.98
N ILE A 212 6.96 -7.49 -3.92
CA ILE A 212 7.94 -7.73 -4.98
C ILE A 212 9.30 -8.17 -4.40
N PHE A 213 9.90 -7.39 -3.50
CA PHE A 213 11.20 -7.73 -2.91
C PHE A 213 11.17 -9.01 -2.07
N ARG A 214 10.06 -9.30 -1.40
CA ARG A 214 9.90 -10.54 -0.64
C ARG A 214 9.91 -11.76 -1.56
N LYS A 215 9.23 -11.67 -2.69
CA LYS A 215 9.20 -12.73 -3.72
C LYS A 215 10.61 -12.96 -4.28
N ILE A 216 11.33 -11.88 -4.66
CA ILE A 216 12.70 -11.97 -5.16
C ILE A 216 13.63 -12.71 -4.18
N ILE A 217 13.58 -12.34 -2.89
CA ILE A 217 14.41 -12.94 -1.84
C ILE A 217 14.08 -14.42 -1.65
N ASN A 218 12.80 -14.79 -1.63
CA ASN A 218 12.36 -16.16 -1.44
C ASN A 218 12.76 -17.04 -2.64
N ASP A 219 12.56 -16.53 -3.85
CA ASP A 219 12.88 -17.27 -5.08
C ASP A 219 14.39 -17.57 -5.17
N ARG A 220 15.25 -16.61 -4.81
CA ARG A 220 16.71 -16.84 -4.77
C ARG A 220 17.14 -17.91 -3.78
N LYS A 221 16.52 -17.95 -2.60
CA LYS A 221 16.83 -18.97 -1.59
C LYS A 221 16.46 -20.38 -2.06
N ASN A 222 15.47 -20.49 -2.91
CA ASN A 222 14.92 -21.76 -3.37
C ASN A 222 15.53 -22.23 -4.72
N ASN A 223 16.57 -21.56 -5.26
CA ASN A 223 17.28 -21.90 -6.51
C ASN A 223 16.33 -22.30 -7.66
N GLN A 224 15.26 -21.54 -7.90
CA GLN A 224 14.26 -21.87 -8.93
C GLN A 224 14.82 -21.59 -10.33
N HIS A 225 15.02 -22.61 -11.14
CA HIS A 225 15.55 -22.53 -12.51
C HIS A 225 14.76 -21.63 -13.49
N ASN A 226 13.49 -21.35 -13.20
CA ASN A 226 12.62 -20.52 -14.06
C ASN A 226 12.53 -19.05 -13.63
N LEU A 227 13.38 -18.60 -12.73
CA LEU A 227 13.28 -17.28 -12.10
C LEU A 227 13.46 -16.13 -13.10
N GLN A 228 14.45 -16.24 -13.97
CA GLN A 228 14.72 -15.19 -14.95
C GLN A 228 13.57 -15.01 -15.94
N LYS A 229 13.00 -16.12 -16.43
CA LYS A 229 11.86 -16.09 -17.34
C LYS A 229 10.63 -15.43 -16.70
N PHE A 230 10.30 -15.83 -15.46
CA PHE A 230 9.20 -15.24 -14.69
C PHE A 230 9.36 -13.72 -14.54
N TRP A 231 10.53 -13.26 -14.09
CA TRP A 231 10.78 -11.85 -13.85
C TRP A 231 10.80 -11.04 -15.15
N HIS A 232 11.37 -11.61 -16.20
CA HIS A 232 11.37 -10.96 -17.52
C HIS A 232 9.94 -10.76 -18.03
N GLU A 233 9.12 -11.80 -18.00
CA GLU A 233 7.70 -11.71 -18.39
C GLU A 233 6.92 -10.71 -17.49
N PHE A 234 7.11 -10.78 -16.18
CA PHE A 234 6.46 -9.88 -15.24
C PHE A 234 6.83 -8.41 -15.50
N LEU A 235 8.11 -8.10 -15.67
CA LEU A 235 8.56 -6.75 -15.94
C LEU A 235 8.06 -6.23 -17.28
N ASN A 236 8.04 -7.07 -18.31
CA ASN A 236 7.49 -6.71 -19.59
C ASN A 236 6.00 -6.33 -19.48
N ILE A 237 5.20 -7.08 -18.71
CA ILE A 237 3.80 -6.74 -18.43
C ILE A 237 3.67 -5.36 -17.78
N ILE A 238 4.52 -5.05 -16.81
CA ILE A 238 4.49 -3.76 -16.11
C ILE A 238 4.89 -2.61 -17.04
N GLU A 239 5.98 -2.77 -17.80
CA GLU A 239 6.52 -1.71 -18.66
C GLU A 239 5.62 -1.38 -19.83
N THR A 240 4.97 -2.39 -20.40
CA THR A 240 4.10 -2.22 -21.59
C THR A 240 2.71 -1.70 -21.26
N ASN A 241 2.33 -1.66 -19.96
CA ASN A 241 0.98 -1.30 -19.58
C ASN A 241 0.92 -0.38 -18.35
N SER A 242 0.53 0.87 -18.54
CA SER A 242 0.46 1.89 -17.50
C SER A 242 -0.61 1.66 -16.42
N LYS A 243 -1.55 0.72 -16.63
CA LYS A 243 -2.55 0.37 -15.61
C LYS A 243 -1.95 -0.38 -14.43
N TYR A 244 -0.73 -0.95 -14.57
CA TYR A 244 -0.03 -1.67 -13.50
C TYR A 244 0.97 -0.77 -12.81
N LYS A 245 1.01 -0.82 -11.48
CA LYS A 245 2.00 -0.13 -10.66
C LYS A 245 2.61 -1.08 -9.63
N LEU A 246 3.85 -0.81 -9.26
CA LEU A 246 4.57 -1.57 -8.24
C LEU A 246 4.56 -0.82 -6.91
N VAL A 247 4.09 -1.48 -5.85
CA VAL A 247 4.19 -0.98 -4.48
C VAL A 247 5.46 -1.53 -3.84
N LEU A 248 6.45 -0.67 -3.68
CA LEU A 248 7.79 -1.03 -3.19
C LEU A 248 8.02 -0.53 -1.77
N GLY A 249 8.32 -1.45 -0.85
CA GLY A 249 8.68 -1.11 0.53
C GLY A 249 10.11 -0.59 0.60
N ILE A 250 10.30 0.70 0.82
CA ILE A 250 11.60 1.37 0.92
C ILE A 250 11.82 1.83 2.35
N ASN A 251 12.89 1.33 3.00
CA ASN A 251 13.17 1.55 4.41
C ASN A 251 14.64 1.86 4.76
N SER A 252 15.48 2.10 3.76
CA SER A 252 16.90 2.38 3.98
C SER A 252 17.54 3.06 2.77
N LYS A 253 18.68 3.71 2.99
CA LYS A 253 19.52 4.24 1.90
C LYS A 253 19.94 3.14 0.91
N ASN A 254 20.15 1.92 1.38
CA ASN A 254 20.48 0.80 0.50
C ASN A 254 19.30 0.41 -0.41
N SER A 255 18.07 0.39 0.13
CA SER A 255 16.88 0.14 -0.70
C SER A 255 16.63 1.26 -1.73
N ILE A 256 17.02 2.51 -1.44
CA ILE A 256 16.97 3.61 -2.42
C ILE A 256 18.01 3.39 -3.54
N LYS A 257 19.25 2.98 -3.19
CA LYS A 257 20.25 2.65 -4.20
C LYS A 257 19.78 1.54 -5.15
N LYS A 258 19.12 0.53 -4.59
CA LYS A 258 18.50 -0.55 -5.39
C LYS A 258 17.38 -0.02 -6.29
N LEU A 259 16.51 0.85 -5.76
CA LEU A 259 15.44 1.47 -6.53
C LEU A 259 15.98 2.30 -7.70
N ARG A 260 17.05 3.08 -7.50
CA ARG A 260 17.72 3.82 -8.60
C ARG A 260 18.15 2.88 -9.73
N LYS A 261 18.81 1.77 -9.41
CA LYS A 261 19.21 0.77 -10.40
C LYS A 261 18.02 0.17 -11.16
N ILE A 262 16.89 -0.04 -10.49
CA ILE A 262 15.65 -0.53 -11.15
C ILE A 262 15.11 0.51 -12.14
N ILE A 263 15.10 1.79 -11.75
CA ILE A 263 14.62 2.87 -12.61
C ILE A 263 15.51 3.03 -13.84
N GLU A 264 16.85 2.99 -13.65
CA GLU A 264 17.83 3.15 -14.72
C GLU A 264 17.84 1.96 -15.68
N ASN A 265 17.72 0.77 -15.14
CA ASN A 265 17.67 -0.47 -15.93
C ASN A 265 16.91 -1.56 -15.19
N THR A 266 15.74 -1.94 -15.70
CA THR A 266 14.88 -2.97 -15.11
C THR A 266 15.53 -4.33 -15.02
N ASN A 267 16.49 -4.66 -15.94
CA ASN A 267 17.29 -5.88 -15.87
C ASN A 267 18.15 -5.94 -14.61
N ASN A 268 18.45 -4.83 -13.96
CA ASN A 268 19.18 -4.80 -12.68
C ASN A 268 18.39 -5.37 -11.48
N LEU A 269 17.07 -5.61 -11.62
CA LEU A 269 16.29 -6.33 -10.61
C LEU A 269 16.88 -7.74 -10.32
N PHE A 270 17.52 -8.35 -11.31
CA PHE A 270 18.12 -9.68 -11.18
C PHE A 270 19.48 -9.67 -10.48
N ASN A 271 20.17 -8.54 -10.50
CA ASN A 271 21.53 -8.41 -9.94
C ASN A 271 21.54 -7.88 -8.49
N MET A 272 20.37 -7.82 -7.85
CA MET A 272 20.18 -7.42 -6.46
C MET A 272 20.21 -8.61 -5.52
#